data_fd5572335e65af3ee4cedc80845499a2
#
_entry.id   fd5572335e65af3ee4cedc80845499a2
#
_cell.length_a   1.000
_cell.length_b   1.000
_cell.length_c   1.000
_cell.angle_alpha   90.00
_cell.angle_beta   90.00
_cell.angle_gamma   90.00
#
_symmetry.space_group_name_H-M   'P 1'
#
loop_
_entity.id
_entity.type
_entity.pdbx_description
1 polymer ?
#
loop_
_entity_poly.entity_id
_entity_poly.type
_entity_poly.pdbx_seq_one_letter_code
_entity_poly.pdbx_strand_id
1 'polypeptide(L)'
;MTALKAAKNRLRNREFTTAEASAMLGLSGVQVNNLIDELAQLGIAHAGDRKRAIEHRGLFSLKLCRDLILWDVGPALRLKVIRAALDAPRQKFVSIAGTNISAIQVGNYRKEASDRIRELQSAEGAVSSKREIMQGEPCMRGTRIPAYWVADIVEADGVAEAKKTYPKLTEKQIRSAHLYAMANPRRGRPKEIKWPVGRAIKGRSRTRTVTLD
;
A
#
# COMPACT_ATOMS: atom_id res chain seq x y z
N MET A 1 3.79 26.25 16.51
CA MET A 1 4.70 25.07 16.55
C MET A 1 4.04 23.76 17.02
N THR A 2 2.86 23.79 17.63
CA THR A 2 2.17 22.62 18.24
C THR A 2 1.49 21.67 17.25
N ALA A 3 0.83 22.19 16.21
CA ALA A 3 0.08 21.36 15.25
C ALA A 3 0.95 20.43 14.39
N LEU A 4 2.11 20.93 13.95
CA LEU A 4 3.07 20.14 13.15
C LEU A 4 3.70 18.99 13.95
N LYS A 5 3.94 19.24 15.24
CA LYS A 5 4.49 18.23 16.18
C LYS A 5 3.46 17.15 16.49
N ALA A 6 2.18 17.53 16.65
CA ALA A 6 1.06 16.60 16.85
C ALA A 6 0.79 15.75 15.59
N ALA A 7 0.84 16.33 14.40
CA ALA A 7 0.70 15.60 13.14
C ALA A 7 1.85 14.59 12.96
N LYS A 8 3.10 14.97 13.27
CA LYS A 8 4.27 14.09 13.19
C LYS A 8 4.22 12.95 14.21
N ASN A 9 3.63 13.18 15.39
CA ASN A 9 3.42 12.14 16.41
C ASN A 9 2.30 11.17 16.02
N ARG A 10 1.22 11.64 15.42
CA ARG A 10 0.13 10.77 14.90
C ARG A 10 0.66 9.84 13.81
N LEU A 11 1.60 10.30 12.99
CA LEU A 11 2.21 9.49 11.94
C LEU A 11 3.14 8.40 12.50
N ARG A 12 3.87 8.70 13.55
CA ARG A 12 4.79 7.72 14.18
C ARG A 12 4.06 6.53 14.81
N ASN A 13 2.82 6.75 15.26
CA ASN A 13 1.97 5.74 15.90
C ASN A 13 0.94 5.13 14.93
N ARG A 14 1.01 5.45 13.62
CA ARG A 14 0.12 4.86 12.63
C ARG A 14 0.49 3.42 12.37
N GLU A 15 -0.50 2.58 12.32
CA GLU A 15 -0.41 1.22 11.80
C GLU A 15 -0.99 1.21 10.38
N PHE A 16 -0.41 0.38 9.52
CA PHE A 16 -0.86 0.16 8.16
C PHE A 16 -1.48 -1.22 8.04
N THR A 17 -2.65 -1.29 7.43
CA THR A 17 -3.32 -2.55 7.09
C THR A 17 -2.57 -3.30 6.00
N THR A 18 -2.89 -4.57 5.79
CA THR A 18 -2.37 -5.37 4.67
C THR A 18 -2.59 -4.68 3.32
N ALA A 19 -3.79 -4.10 3.09
CA ALA A 19 -4.11 -3.43 1.84
C ALA A 19 -3.27 -2.17 1.62
N GLU A 20 -3.12 -1.32 2.66
CA GLU A 20 -2.27 -0.13 2.60
C GLU A 20 -0.79 -0.51 2.35
N ALA A 21 -0.26 -1.51 3.05
CA ALA A 21 1.11 -1.98 2.87
C ALA A 21 1.32 -2.57 1.46
N SER A 22 0.35 -3.35 0.96
CA SER A 22 0.35 -3.89 -0.41
C SER A 22 0.39 -2.77 -1.45
N ALA A 23 -0.49 -1.78 -1.32
CA ALA A 23 -0.57 -0.63 -2.23
C ALA A 23 0.73 0.20 -2.23
N MET A 24 1.32 0.43 -1.04
CA MET A 24 2.56 1.20 -0.91
C MET A 24 3.79 0.48 -1.48
N LEU A 25 3.91 -0.82 -1.25
CA LEU A 25 5.13 -1.57 -1.54
C LEU A 25 5.06 -2.37 -2.85
N GLY A 26 3.91 -2.41 -3.51
CA GLY A 26 3.69 -3.20 -4.73
C GLY A 26 3.80 -4.71 -4.47
N LEU A 27 3.46 -5.16 -3.27
CA LEU A 27 3.41 -6.57 -2.89
C LEU A 27 1.96 -7.07 -2.95
N SER A 28 1.77 -8.37 -3.21
CA SER A 28 0.43 -8.95 -3.09
C SER A 28 -0.01 -9.05 -1.63
N GLY A 29 -1.33 -9.03 -1.38
CA GLY A 29 -1.87 -9.17 -0.02
C GLY A 29 -1.41 -10.47 0.67
N VAL A 30 -1.24 -11.55 -0.08
CA VAL A 30 -0.72 -12.83 0.44
C VAL A 30 0.74 -12.68 0.89
N GLN A 31 1.58 -12.03 0.07
CA GLN A 31 2.97 -11.79 0.44
C GLN A 31 3.07 -10.93 1.70
N VAL A 32 2.30 -9.84 1.76
CA VAL A 32 2.28 -8.97 2.95
C VAL A 32 1.81 -9.72 4.19
N ASN A 33 0.78 -10.56 4.09
CA ASN A 33 0.30 -11.35 5.22
C ASN A 33 1.37 -12.32 5.74
N ASN A 34 2.05 -13.04 4.86
CA ASN A 34 3.12 -13.98 5.25
C ASN A 34 4.30 -13.23 5.92
N LEU A 35 4.65 -12.05 5.41
CA LEU A 35 5.69 -11.22 6.01
C LEU A 35 5.26 -10.64 7.37
N ILE A 36 4.00 -10.27 7.53
CA ILE A 36 3.45 -9.82 8.82
C ILE A 36 3.53 -10.94 9.85
N ASP A 37 3.20 -12.18 9.49
CA ASP A 37 3.29 -13.34 10.37
C ASP A 37 4.73 -13.55 10.86
N GLU A 38 5.71 -13.43 9.97
CA GLU A 38 7.12 -13.55 10.34
C GLU A 38 7.58 -12.37 11.24
N LEU A 39 7.18 -11.14 10.91
CA LEU A 39 7.60 -9.93 11.62
C LEU A 39 6.88 -9.69 12.94
N ALA A 40 5.76 -10.36 13.19
CA ALA A 40 5.03 -10.27 14.46
C ALA A 40 5.93 -10.65 15.67
N GLN A 41 6.89 -11.55 15.48
CA GLN A 41 7.87 -11.94 16.50
C GLN A 41 8.77 -10.78 16.96
N LEU A 42 8.86 -9.71 16.18
CA LEU A 42 9.64 -8.51 16.52
C LEU A 42 8.81 -7.42 17.22
N GLY A 43 7.51 -7.64 17.43
CA GLY A 43 6.61 -6.67 18.05
C GLY A 43 6.39 -5.40 17.21
N ILE A 44 6.53 -5.50 15.89
CA ILE A 44 6.31 -4.41 14.94
C ILE A 44 5.14 -4.66 13.98
N ALA A 45 4.52 -5.83 14.08
CA ALA A 45 3.37 -6.22 13.30
C ALA A 45 2.38 -7.01 14.15
N HIS A 46 1.10 -6.93 13.78
CA HIS A 46 0.01 -7.63 14.42
C HIS A 46 -0.57 -8.67 13.45
N ALA A 47 -0.45 -9.95 13.79
CA ALA A 47 -0.89 -11.09 12.99
C ALA A 47 -2.19 -11.73 13.51
N GLY A 48 -3.10 -10.94 14.10
CA GLY A 48 -4.38 -11.45 14.62
C GLY A 48 -5.41 -11.74 13.53
N ASP A 49 -6.34 -12.67 13.79
CA ASP A 49 -7.39 -13.09 12.84
C ASP A 49 -8.29 -11.95 12.39
N ARG A 50 -8.57 -10.98 13.29
CA ARG A 50 -9.45 -9.83 13.00
C ARG A 50 -8.72 -8.61 12.49
N LYS A 51 -7.42 -8.50 12.71
CA LYS A 51 -6.62 -7.34 12.34
C LYS A 51 -5.19 -7.77 12.03
N ARG A 52 -4.80 -7.58 10.78
CA ARG A 52 -3.41 -7.69 10.33
C ARG A 52 -2.91 -6.29 10.00
N ALA A 53 -1.83 -5.89 10.64
CA ALA A 53 -1.28 -4.55 10.48
C ALA A 53 0.21 -4.55 10.78
N ILE A 54 0.90 -3.53 10.25
CA ILE A 54 2.30 -3.26 10.56
C ILE A 54 2.44 -1.82 11.06
N GLU A 55 3.26 -1.63 12.08
CA GLU A 55 3.58 -0.30 12.60
C GLU A 55 4.37 0.53 11.58
N HIS A 56 4.21 1.84 11.65
CA HIS A 56 4.93 2.79 10.81
C HIS A 56 6.45 2.54 10.80
N ARG A 57 7.03 2.28 11.98
CA ARG A 57 8.48 2.02 12.12
C ARG A 57 8.93 0.71 11.48
N GLY A 58 8.00 -0.23 11.30
CA GLY A 58 8.26 -1.55 10.74
C GLY A 58 8.00 -1.66 9.23
N LEU A 59 7.39 -0.65 8.59
CA LEU A 59 6.97 -0.75 7.19
C LEU A 59 8.13 -1.09 6.24
N PHE A 60 9.32 -0.51 6.45
CA PHE A 60 10.51 -0.81 5.64
C PHE A 60 10.94 -2.28 5.75
N SER A 61 10.64 -2.91 6.89
CA SER A 61 11.02 -4.30 7.18
C SER A 61 10.30 -5.30 6.28
N LEU A 62 9.10 -5.00 5.79
CA LEU A 62 8.39 -5.88 4.85
C LEU A 62 9.20 -6.07 3.56
N LYS A 63 9.69 -4.98 2.98
CA LYS A 63 10.47 -5.06 1.74
C LYS A 63 11.85 -5.66 2.01
N LEU A 64 12.52 -5.24 3.09
CA LEU A 64 13.79 -5.82 3.50
C LEU A 64 13.68 -7.34 3.75
N CYS A 65 12.65 -7.79 4.45
CA CYS A 65 12.42 -9.22 4.73
C CYS A 65 12.22 -9.99 3.41
N ARG A 66 11.40 -9.47 2.49
CA ARG A 66 11.19 -10.08 1.17
C ARG A 66 12.52 -10.22 0.40
N ASP A 67 13.34 -9.16 0.37
CA ASP A 67 14.59 -9.19 -0.38
C ASP A 67 15.60 -10.15 0.27
N LEU A 68 15.63 -10.24 1.62
CA LEU A 68 16.40 -11.25 2.34
C LEU A 68 15.95 -12.69 2.02
N ILE A 69 14.64 -12.92 1.81
CA ILE A 69 14.11 -14.21 1.33
C ILE A 69 14.63 -14.51 -0.07
N LEU A 70 14.61 -13.53 -0.98
CA LEU A 70 15.11 -13.69 -2.33
C LEU A 70 16.63 -13.95 -2.38
N TRP A 71 17.38 -13.50 -1.37
CA TRP A 71 18.81 -13.77 -1.21
C TRP A 71 19.09 -15.06 -0.43
N ASP A 72 18.07 -15.90 -0.23
CA ASP A 72 18.16 -17.17 0.49
C ASP A 72 18.71 -17.07 1.92
N VAL A 73 18.42 -15.95 2.59
CA VAL A 73 18.78 -15.74 3.99
C VAL A 73 17.80 -16.49 4.88
N GLY A 74 18.28 -17.37 5.74
CA GLY A 74 17.45 -18.19 6.64
C GLY A 74 16.62 -17.34 7.64
N PRO A 75 15.46 -17.84 8.11
CA PRO A 75 14.50 -17.07 8.92
C PRO A 75 15.11 -16.43 10.17
N ALA A 76 15.88 -17.18 10.95
CA ALA A 76 16.49 -16.68 12.17
C ALA A 76 17.45 -15.51 11.91
N LEU A 77 18.20 -15.57 10.79
CA LEU A 77 19.13 -14.51 10.41
C LEU A 77 18.39 -13.28 9.87
N ARG A 78 17.31 -13.47 9.10
CA ARG A 78 16.45 -12.35 8.66
C ARG A 78 15.94 -11.54 9.85
N LEU A 79 15.40 -12.21 10.86
CA LEU A 79 14.90 -11.54 12.06
C LEU A 79 16.01 -10.80 12.82
N LYS A 80 17.24 -11.36 12.89
CA LYS A 80 18.39 -10.67 13.48
C LYS A 80 18.75 -9.40 12.72
N VAL A 81 18.80 -9.46 11.39
CA VAL A 81 19.07 -8.29 10.53
C VAL A 81 18.02 -7.20 10.72
N ILE A 82 16.73 -7.57 10.71
CA ILE A 82 15.64 -6.62 10.86
C ILE A 82 15.63 -6.01 12.26
N ARG A 83 15.86 -6.80 13.31
CA ARG A 83 15.99 -6.29 14.67
C ARG A 83 17.14 -5.28 14.78
N ALA A 84 18.32 -5.63 14.28
CA ALA A 84 19.48 -4.72 14.28
C ALA A 84 19.17 -3.43 13.51
N ALA A 85 18.41 -3.51 12.43
CA ALA A 85 17.95 -2.33 11.71
C ALA A 85 16.98 -1.49 12.55
N LEU A 86 16.05 -2.10 13.27
CA LEU A 86 15.11 -1.38 14.14
C LEU A 86 15.79 -0.69 15.31
N ASP A 87 16.77 -1.37 15.93
CA ASP A 87 17.52 -0.87 17.09
C ASP A 87 18.47 0.29 16.72
N ALA A 88 18.89 0.37 15.45
CA ALA A 88 19.79 1.41 14.95
C ALA A 88 19.11 2.33 13.90
N PRO A 89 18.08 3.12 14.25
CA PRO A 89 17.23 3.83 13.28
C PRO A 89 17.93 4.92 12.48
N ARG A 90 19.08 5.39 12.92
CA ARG A 90 19.87 6.43 12.23
C ARG A 90 20.99 5.85 11.35
N GLN A 91 21.34 4.59 11.51
CA GLN A 91 22.37 3.97 10.70
C GLN A 91 21.86 3.65 9.30
N LYS A 92 22.71 3.90 8.30
CA LYS A 92 22.40 3.57 6.90
C LYS A 92 22.69 2.11 6.57
N PHE A 93 23.62 1.51 7.28
CA PHE A 93 24.07 0.13 7.09
C PHE A 93 23.93 -0.66 8.38
N VAL A 94 23.62 -1.95 8.25
CA VAL A 94 23.57 -2.91 9.35
C VAL A 94 24.43 -4.11 8.96
N SER A 95 25.29 -4.53 9.87
CA SER A 95 26.09 -5.75 9.76
C SER A 95 25.77 -6.68 10.93
N ILE A 96 25.92 -7.99 10.72
CA ILE A 96 25.68 -8.99 11.75
C ILE A 96 27.01 -9.71 12.00
N ALA A 97 27.57 -9.49 13.19
CA ALA A 97 28.81 -10.15 13.60
C ALA A 97 28.69 -11.68 13.57
N GLY A 98 29.76 -12.35 13.10
CA GLY A 98 29.79 -13.82 13.01
C GLY A 98 28.99 -14.39 11.82
N THR A 99 28.61 -13.57 10.84
CA THR A 99 27.94 -14.01 9.64
C THR A 99 28.64 -13.48 8.38
N ASN A 100 28.34 -14.07 7.21
CA ASN A 100 28.83 -13.60 5.91
C ASN A 100 28.13 -12.31 5.44
N ILE A 101 27.21 -11.75 6.23
CA ILE A 101 26.53 -10.49 5.94
C ILE A 101 27.39 -9.33 6.42
N SER A 102 28.21 -8.80 5.52
CA SER A 102 29.15 -7.73 5.84
C SER A 102 28.48 -6.37 6.05
N ALA A 103 27.52 -5.99 5.20
CA ALA A 103 26.72 -4.77 5.37
C ALA A 103 25.46 -4.80 4.49
N ILE A 104 24.31 -4.49 5.09
CA ILE A 104 23.05 -4.28 4.37
C ILE A 104 22.70 -2.81 4.42
N GLN A 105 22.41 -2.21 3.26
CA GLN A 105 22.07 -0.80 3.15
C GLN A 105 20.58 -0.55 3.51
N VAL A 106 20.27 -0.53 4.79
CA VAL A 106 18.91 -0.34 5.30
C VAL A 106 18.38 1.08 5.13
N GLY A 107 19.25 2.05 4.89
CA GLY A 107 18.88 3.45 4.67
C GLY A 107 17.95 3.64 3.47
N ASN A 108 18.17 2.90 2.38
CA ASN A 108 17.33 2.96 1.18
C ASN A 108 15.92 2.44 1.45
N TYR A 109 15.77 1.33 2.16
CA TYR A 109 14.47 0.77 2.53
C TYR A 109 13.66 1.74 3.39
N ARG A 110 14.31 2.42 4.34
CA ARG A 110 13.65 3.44 5.18
C ARG A 110 13.23 4.66 4.39
N LYS A 111 14.09 5.12 3.48
CA LYS A 111 13.78 6.26 2.60
C LYS A 111 12.58 5.92 1.72
N GLU A 112 12.62 4.78 1.05
CA GLU A 112 11.53 4.32 0.20
C GLU A 112 10.21 4.20 0.98
N ALA A 113 10.23 3.53 2.14
CA ALA A 113 9.04 3.43 2.99
C ALA A 113 8.48 4.81 3.37
N SER A 114 9.37 5.76 3.74
CA SER A 114 8.96 7.13 4.07
C SER A 114 8.36 7.89 2.89
N ASP A 115 8.89 7.67 1.69
CA ASP A 115 8.37 8.26 0.45
C ASP A 115 6.98 7.69 0.13
N ARG A 116 6.81 6.37 0.22
CA ARG A 116 5.52 5.69 0.00
C ARG A 116 4.45 6.08 1.02
N ILE A 117 4.83 6.28 2.27
CA ILE A 117 3.89 6.80 3.29
C ILE A 117 3.41 8.21 2.91
N ARG A 118 4.31 9.09 2.44
CA ARG A 118 3.95 10.45 1.99
C ARG A 118 3.03 10.42 0.76
N GLU A 119 3.29 9.51 -0.18
CA GLU A 119 2.43 9.30 -1.36
C GLU A 119 1.02 8.85 -0.93
N LEU A 120 0.90 7.88 -0.02
CA LEU A 120 -0.40 7.44 0.49
C LEU A 120 -1.15 8.57 1.19
N GLN A 121 -0.47 9.36 2.04
CA GLN A 121 -1.08 10.51 2.70
C GLN A 121 -1.56 11.57 1.71
N SER A 122 -0.77 11.82 0.66
CA SER A 122 -1.16 12.72 -0.42
C SER A 122 -2.41 12.20 -1.15
N ALA A 123 -2.48 10.89 -1.38
CA ALA A 123 -3.63 10.24 -2.01
C ALA A 123 -4.89 10.31 -1.13
N GLU A 124 -4.76 10.03 0.17
CA GLU A 124 -5.84 10.21 1.16
C GLU A 124 -6.31 11.67 1.22
N GLY A 125 -5.37 12.61 1.20
CA GLY A 125 -5.67 14.04 1.16
C GLY A 125 -6.35 14.51 -0.14
N ALA A 126 -6.15 13.81 -1.25
CA ALA A 126 -6.77 14.13 -2.54
C ALA A 126 -8.20 13.61 -2.67
N VAL A 127 -8.66 12.76 -1.74
CA VAL A 127 -10.01 12.19 -1.72
C VAL A 127 -10.80 12.77 -0.55
N SER A 128 -12.10 12.92 -0.71
CA SER A 128 -13.03 13.32 0.34
C SER A 128 -14.32 12.53 0.25
N SER A 129 -14.87 12.15 1.41
CA SER A 129 -16.16 11.48 1.51
C SER A 129 -17.10 12.37 2.31
N LYS A 130 -18.11 12.95 1.64
CA LYS A 130 -19.14 13.81 2.25
C LYS A 130 -20.50 13.23 1.90
N ARG A 131 -21.38 13.10 2.90
CA ARG A 131 -22.71 12.49 2.71
C ARG A 131 -23.53 13.20 1.63
N GLU A 132 -23.35 14.52 1.51
CA GLU A 132 -24.04 15.37 0.52
C GLU A 132 -23.50 15.19 -0.90
N ILE A 133 -22.35 14.55 -1.08
CA ILE A 133 -21.72 14.28 -2.36
C ILE A 133 -21.76 12.77 -2.61
N MET A 134 -22.47 12.34 -3.65
CA MET A 134 -22.57 10.95 -4.08
C MET A 134 -22.89 9.98 -2.91
N GLN A 135 -23.73 10.41 -1.96
CA GLN A 135 -24.14 9.62 -0.79
C GLN A 135 -22.97 9.14 0.09
N GLY A 136 -21.88 9.91 0.13
CA GLY A 136 -20.69 9.59 0.92
C GLY A 136 -19.68 8.72 0.18
N GLU A 137 -19.85 8.47 -1.12
CA GLU A 137 -18.82 7.78 -1.89
C GLU A 137 -17.54 8.63 -1.94
N PRO A 138 -16.35 8.02 -1.75
CA PRO A 138 -15.08 8.73 -1.84
C PRO A 138 -14.89 9.35 -3.23
N CYS A 139 -14.87 10.68 -3.30
CA CYS A 139 -14.70 11.45 -4.53
C CYS A 139 -13.39 12.23 -4.51
N MET A 140 -12.86 12.51 -5.68
CA MET A 140 -11.73 13.42 -5.83
C MET A 140 -12.11 14.78 -5.26
N ARG A 141 -11.26 15.33 -4.38
CA ARG A 141 -11.51 16.57 -3.64
C ARG A 141 -11.88 17.71 -4.58
N GLY A 142 -12.95 18.42 -4.27
CA GLY A 142 -13.47 19.52 -5.09
C GLY A 142 -14.25 19.08 -6.33
N THR A 143 -14.54 17.78 -6.48
CA THR A 143 -15.30 17.23 -7.60
C THR A 143 -16.39 16.25 -7.13
N ARG A 144 -17.21 15.77 -8.05
CA ARG A 144 -18.15 14.65 -7.84
C ARG A 144 -17.66 13.38 -8.54
N ILE A 145 -16.37 13.29 -8.88
CA ILE A 145 -15.78 12.14 -9.57
C ILE A 145 -15.36 11.12 -8.51
N PRO A 146 -15.97 9.92 -8.47
CA PRO A 146 -15.62 8.88 -7.53
C PRO A 146 -14.19 8.38 -7.76
N ALA A 147 -13.38 8.30 -6.70
CA ALA A 147 -12.00 7.87 -6.78
C ALA A 147 -11.85 6.44 -7.32
N TYR A 148 -12.78 5.57 -6.96
CA TYR A 148 -12.79 4.18 -7.44
C TYR A 148 -13.05 4.06 -8.95
N TRP A 149 -13.87 4.93 -9.54
CA TRP A 149 -14.10 4.90 -11.00
C TRP A 149 -12.86 5.31 -11.77
N VAL A 150 -12.14 6.31 -11.25
CA VAL A 150 -10.85 6.69 -11.83
C VAL A 150 -9.85 5.54 -11.72
N ALA A 151 -9.81 4.86 -10.56
CA ALA A 151 -8.94 3.72 -10.33
C ALA A 151 -9.25 2.53 -11.24
N ASP A 152 -10.53 2.21 -11.43
CA ASP A 152 -11.00 1.13 -12.30
C ASP A 152 -10.51 1.35 -13.75
N ILE A 153 -10.54 2.60 -14.25
CA ILE A 153 -10.02 2.92 -15.60
C ILE A 153 -8.48 2.82 -15.63
N VAL A 154 -7.80 3.28 -14.58
CA VAL A 154 -6.33 3.17 -14.52
C VAL A 154 -5.88 1.73 -14.53
N GLU A 155 -6.61 0.84 -13.84
CA GLU A 155 -6.30 -0.59 -13.78
C GLU A 155 -6.56 -1.29 -15.12
N ALA A 156 -7.64 -0.91 -15.82
CA ALA A 156 -8.02 -1.52 -17.09
C ALA A 156 -7.19 -0.99 -18.27
N ASP A 157 -7.03 0.33 -18.39
CA ASP A 157 -6.58 1.00 -19.61
C ASP A 157 -5.42 2.00 -19.36
N GLY A 158 -5.03 2.16 -18.11
CA GLY A 158 -3.89 3.00 -17.72
C GLY A 158 -4.24 4.48 -17.49
N VAL A 159 -3.22 5.23 -17.01
CA VAL A 159 -3.36 6.64 -16.60
C VAL A 159 -3.75 7.55 -17.77
N ALA A 160 -3.25 7.27 -18.98
CA ALA A 160 -3.52 8.07 -20.16
C ALA A 160 -5.01 8.05 -20.56
N GLU A 161 -5.66 6.88 -20.48
CA GLU A 161 -7.08 6.76 -20.78
C GLU A 161 -7.95 7.39 -19.67
N ALA A 162 -7.56 7.22 -18.40
CA ALA A 162 -8.20 7.91 -17.29
C ALA A 162 -8.13 9.45 -17.45
N LYS A 163 -7.00 9.99 -18.00
CA LYS A 163 -6.86 11.42 -18.28
C LYS A 163 -7.73 11.88 -19.41
N LYS A 164 -7.95 11.07 -20.46
CA LYS A 164 -8.88 11.39 -21.55
C LYS A 164 -10.33 11.39 -21.03
N THR A 165 -10.68 10.42 -20.19
CA THR A 165 -12.04 10.30 -19.62
C THR A 165 -12.34 11.44 -18.63
N TYR A 166 -11.35 11.83 -17.84
CA TYR A 166 -11.46 12.91 -16.85
C TYR A 166 -10.44 14.03 -17.09
N PRO A 167 -10.62 14.86 -18.15
CA PRO A 167 -9.64 15.88 -18.55
C PRO A 167 -9.40 16.96 -17.49
N LYS A 168 -10.35 17.15 -16.56
CA LYS A 168 -10.22 18.09 -15.43
C LYS A 168 -9.27 17.59 -14.32
N LEU A 169 -9.02 16.29 -14.24
CA LEU A 169 -8.08 15.74 -13.27
C LEU A 169 -6.65 15.83 -13.80
N THR A 170 -5.72 16.19 -12.94
CA THR A 170 -4.29 16.08 -13.25
C THR A 170 -3.83 14.61 -13.16
N GLU A 171 -2.74 14.25 -13.83
CA GLU A 171 -2.18 12.90 -13.72
C GLU A 171 -1.85 12.51 -12.27
N LYS A 172 -1.36 13.49 -11.49
CA LYS A 172 -1.10 13.28 -10.06
C LYS A 172 -2.38 12.90 -9.31
N GLN A 173 -3.50 13.56 -9.59
CA GLN A 173 -4.78 13.23 -8.97
C GLN A 173 -5.28 11.84 -9.41
N ILE A 174 -5.09 11.47 -10.67
CA ILE A 174 -5.45 10.14 -11.20
C ILE A 174 -4.63 9.04 -10.51
N ARG A 175 -3.30 9.22 -10.38
CA ARG A 175 -2.44 8.30 -9.63
C ARG A 175 -2.81 8.23 -8.15
N SER A 176 -3.18 9.36 -7.56
CA SER A 176 -3.66 9.41 -6.16
C SER A 176 -4.98 8.65 -5.99
N ALA A 177 -5.91 8.76 -6.94
CA ALA A 177 -7.16 7.99 -6.92
C ALA A 177 -6.89 6.48 -6.96
N HIS A 178 -5.99 6.04 -7.83
CA HIS A 178 -5.60 4.64 -7.96
C HIS A 178 -4.95 4.12 -6.67
N LEU A 179 -3.95 4.84 -6.13
CA LEU A 179 -3.29 4.45 -4.87
C LEU A 179 -4.29 4.40 -3.70
N TYR A 180 -5.20 5.39 -3.62
CA TYR A 180 -6.25 5.41 -2.60
C TYR A 180 -7.15 4.19 -2.70
N ALA A 181 -7.60 3.82 -3.89
CA ALA A 181 -8.48 2.68 -4.11
C ALA A 181 -7.81 1.34 -3.77
N MET A 182 -6.53 1.18 -4.12
CA MET A 182 -5.74 0.00 -3.74
C MET A 182 -5.55 -0.11 -2.22
N ALA A 183 -5.29 1.00 -1.55
CA ALA A 183 -5.09 1.05 -0.10
C ALA A 183 -6.41 0.87 0.69
N ASN A 184 -7.53 1.24 0.09
CA ASN A 184 -8.86 1.20 0.68
C ASN A 184 -9.82 0.38 -0.19
N PRO A 185 -9.66 -0.94 -0.30
CA PRO A 185 -10.51 -1.76 -1.15
C PRO A 185 -11.98 -1.64 -0.71
N ARG A 186 -12.89 -1.58 -1.68
CA ARG A 186 -14.34 -1.53 -1.42
C ARG A 186 -14.75 -2.72 -0.57
N ARG A 187 -15.51 -2.46 0.48
CA ARG A 187 -16.12 -3.50 1.31
C ARG A 187 -17.48 -3.88 0.73
N GLY A 188 -17.75 -5.18 0.63
CA GLY A 188 -19.02 -5.73 0.16
C GLY A 188 -18.99 -6.21 -1.29
N ARG A 189 -20.17 -6.63 -1.80
CA ARG A 189 -20.33 -7.08 -3.18
C ARG A 189 -20.00 -5.92 -4.13
N PRO A 190 -19.20 -6.12 -5.20
CA PRO A 190 -18.97 -5.09 -6.21
C PRO A 190 -20.31 -4.57 -6.72
N LYS A 191 -20.56 -3.27 -6.62
CA LYS A 191 -21.73 -2.66 -7.26
C LYS A 191 -21.50 -2.75 -8.77
N GLU A 192 -22.47 -3.29 -9.52
CA GLU A 192 -22.44 -3.20 -10.97
C GLU A 192 -22.32 -1.71 -11.36
N ILE A 193 -21.22 -1.37 -12.02
CA ILE A 193 -20.99 -0.02 -12.50
C ILE A 193 -21.90 0.15 -13.71
N LYS A 194 -23.05 0.80 -13.52
CA LYS A 194 -23.85 1.28 -14.65
C LYS A 194 -23.16 2.50 -15.24
N TRP A 195 -22.32 2.26 -16.24
CA TRP A 195 -21.69 3.35 -17.00
C TRP A 195 -22.78 4.20 -17.66
N PRO A 196 -22.64 5.54 -17.67
CA PRO A 196 -23.48 6.37 -18.49
C PRO A 196 -23.35 5.90 -19.95
N VAL A 197 -24.50 5.63 -20.58
CA VAL A 197 -24.66 5.06 -21.90
C VAL A 197 -23.67 5.70 -22.89
N GLY A 198 -22.73 4.93 -23.43
CA GLY A 198 -21.76 5.40 -24.43
C GLY A 198 -20.52 4.53 -24.65
N ARG A 199 -20.09 3.73 -23.69
CA ARG A 199 -18.94 2.81 -23.86
C ARG A 199 -19.17 1.48 -23.16
N ALA A 200 -19.45 0.45 -23.93
CA ALA A 200 -19.36 -0.93 -23.49
C ALA A 200 -17.87 -1.28 -23.36
N ILE A 201 -17.36 -1.35 -22.13
CA ILE A 201 -16.08 -1.98 -21.86
C ILE A 201 -16.30 -3.48 -22.07
N LYS A 202 -15.66 -4.06 -23.09
CA LYS A 202 -15.64 -5.52 -23.28
C LYS A 202 -14.94 -6.14 -22.06
N GLY A 203 -15.73 -6.57 -21.09
CA GLY A 203 -15.25 -7.38 -19.99
C GLY A 203 -14.64 -8.67 -20.55
N ARG A 204 -13.36 -8.90 -20.32
CA ARG A 204 -12.76 -10.23 -20.49
C ARG A 204 -13.37 -11.15 -19.43
N SER A 205 -14.46 -11.82 -19.79
CA SER A 205 -14.95 -13.00 -19.09
C SER A 205 -13.83 -14.06 -19.13
N ARG A 206 -13.15 -14.28 -18.02
CA ARG A 206 -12.29 -15.45 -17.84
C ARG A 206 -13.19 -16.65 -17.56
N THR A 207 -13.76 -17.24 -18.58
CA THR A 207 -14.34 -18.57 -18.46
C THR A 207 -13.19 -19.56 -18.36
N ARG A 208 -12.92 -20.10 -17.18
CA ARG A 208 -12.09 -21.29 -17.01
C ARG A 208 -12.97 -22.49 -17.40
N THR A 209 -12.72 -23.03 -18.57
CA THR A 209 -13.22 -24.37 -18.92
C THR A 209 -12.33 -25.39 -18.18
N VAL A 210 -12.89 -26.08 -17.20
CA VAL A 210 -12.27 -27.26 -16.59
C VAL A 210 -12.74 -28.44 -17.42
N THR A 211 -11.85 -29.00 -18.23
CA THR A 211 -12.05 -30.34 -18.82
C THR A 211 -11.68 -31.36 -17.75
N LEU A 212 -12.65 -32.17 -17.35
CA LEU A 212 -12.44 -33.38 -16.57
C LEU A 212 -12.20 -34.51 -17.58
N ASP A 213 -10.98 -35.05 -17.59
CA ASP A 213 -10.64 -36.37 -18.10
C ASP A 213 -10.55 -37.33 -16.91
#